data_246e09bddeddedc613af0f7c070d6721
#
_entry.id   246e09bddeddedc613af0f7c070d6721
#
_cell.length_a   1.000
_cell.length_b   1.000
_cell.length_c   1.000
_cell.angle_alpha   90.00
_cell.angle_beta   90.00
_cell.angle_gamma   90.00
#
_symmetry.space_group_name_H-M   'P 1'
#
loop_
_entity.id
_entity.type
_entity.pdbx_description
1 polymer ?
#
loop_
_entity_poly.entity_id
_entity_poly.type
_entity_poly.pdbx_seq_one_letter_code
_entity_poly.pdbx_strand_id
1 'polypeptide(L)'
;MRKLYLLSLLLSFTSLAVLAQPEMPVNVPAALKGFIPKGYNALNITKGDLNRDAYPDAIMILYKDGEKQSSDVIDHPEKRPLLVLLGKPDKTYALAARSNNAVYCIDCGGQMGDPFTSVTIKNGYFSVEHYGGSAWRWTRIITFKYAPAEKKWFLFKDGGDSFHATDPEKVKTEVKTVKNFGKVPFEKFDIYKEQ
;
A
#
# COMPACT_ATOMS: atom_id res chain seq x y z
N MET A 1 -27.02 -14.65 -67.88
CA MET A 1 -25.69 -14.35 -67.25
C MET A 1 -25.90 -13.34 -66.14
N ARG A 2 -25.95 -13.82 -64.86
CA ARG A 2 -26.13 -12.96 -63.66
C ARG A 2 -24.75 -12.71 -63.10
N LYS A 3 -24.31 -11.44 -63.06
CA LYS A 3 -23.06 -11.02 -62.43
C LYS A 3 -23.29 -10.88 -60.91
N LEU A 4 -22.60 -11.71 -60.13
CA LEU A 4 -22.57 -11.63 -58.68
C LEU A 4 -21.51 -10.57 -58.29
N TYR A 5 -21.92 -9.49 -57.63
CA TYR A 5 -21.00 -8.52 -57.04
C TYR A 5 -20.72 -8.95 -55.60
N LEU A 6 -19.47 -9.40 -55.30
CA LEU A 6 -18.99 -9.59 -53.95
C LEU A 6 -18.69 -8.22 -53.33
N LEU A 7 -19.49 -7.85 -52.34
CA LEU A 7 -19.23 -6.67 -51.49
C LEU A 7 -18.33 -7.07 -50.35
N SER A 8 -17.03 -6.75 -50.43
CA SER A 8 -16.05 -6.97 -49.36
C SER A 8 -16.22 -5.89 -48.31
N LEU A 9 -16.76 -6.28 -47.14
CA LEU A 9 -16.88 -5.43 -45.95
C LEU A 9 -15.52 -5.38 -45.23
N LEU A 10 -14.78 -4.28 -45.37
CA LEU A 10 -13.57 -4.01 -44.55
C LEU A 10 -14.02 -3.63 -43.14
N LEU A 11 -13.82 -4.54 -42.18
CA LEU A 11 -13.93 -4.22 -40.76
C LEU A 11 -12.65 -3.50 -40.31
N SER A 12 -12.71 -2.19 -40.15
CA SER A 12 -11.62 -1.42 -39.53
C SER A 12 -11.69 -1.58 -38.00
N PHE A 13 -10.76 -2.35 -37.45
CA PHE A 13 -10.51 -2.41 -36.00
C PHE A 13 -9.85 -1.09 -35.57
N THR A 14 -10.60 -0.19 -34.96
CA THR A 14 -10.07 0.95 -34.23
C THR A 14 -9.61 0.45 -32.85
N SER A 15 -8.31 0.27 -32.65
CA SER A 15 -7.72 0.03 -31.34
C SER A 15 -7.93 1.29 -30.49
N LEU A 16 -8.84 1.23 -29.50
CA LEU A 16 -8.91 2.22 -28.44
C LEU A 16 -7.64 2.08 -27.57
N ALA A 17 -6.72 3.02 -27.73
CA ALA A 17 -5.64 3.20 -26.75
C ALA A 17 -6.26 3.63 -25.41
N VAL A 18 -6.26 2.74 -24.43
CA VAL A 18 -6.58 3.08 -23.04
C VAL A 18 -5.43 3.97 -22.55
N LEU A 19 -5.65 5.28 -22.57
CA LEU A 19 -4.74 6.24 -21.95
C LEU A 19 -4.83 6.01 -20.43
N ALA A 20 -3.74 5.55 -19.82
CA ALA A 20 -3.60 5.50 -18.37
C ALA A 20 -3.87 6.91 -17.84
N GLN A 21 -4.86 7.07 -16.98
CA GLN A 21 -5.14 8.36 -16.34
C GLN A 21 -3.95 8.72 -15.45
N PRO A 22 -3.44 9.96 -15.50
CA PRO A 22 -2.39 10.39 -14.59
C PRO A 22 -2.92 10.29 -13.14
N GLU A 23 -2.18 9.60 -12.29
CA GLU A 23 -2.49 9.56 -10.86
C GLU A 23 -2.51 10.99 -10.32
N MET A 24 -3.63 11.39 -9.73
CA MET A 24 -3.74 12.73 -9.15
C MET A 24 -2.84 12.81 -7.92
N PRO A 25 -2.00 13.87 -7.82
CA PRO A 25 -1.10 14.01 -6.68
C PRO A 25 -1.91 14.10 -5.37
N VAL A 26 -1.43 13.41 -4.34
CA VAL A 26 -2.04 13.43 -3.01
C VAL A 26 -2.03 14.86 -2.48
N ASN A 27 -3.21 15.39 -2.11
CA ASN A 27 -3.31 16.70 -1.49
C ASN A 27 -2.74 16.67 -0.05
N VAL A 28 -1.55 17.25 0.14
CA VAL A 28 -0.87 17.26 1.44
C VAL A 28 -1.31 18.44 2.27
N PRO A 29 -2.00 18.24 3.41
CA PRO A 29 -2.35 19.31 4.35
C PRO A 29 -1.12 20.08 4.82
N ALA A 30 -1.24 21.41 5.00
CA ALA A 30 -0.12 22.28 5.38
C ALA A 30 0.64 21.78 6.64
N ALA A 31 -0.11 21.32 7.66
CA ALA A 31 0.46 20.80 8.90
C ALA A 31 1.29 19.52 8.75
N LEU A 32 1.18 18.83 7.60
CA LEU A 32 1.90 17.58 7.32
C LEU A 32 3.09 17.78 6.35
N LYS A 33 3.16 18.90 5.65
CA LYS A 33 4.23 19.16 4.65
C LYS A 33 5.65 19.06 5.24
N GLY A 34 5.84 19.48 6.49
CA GLY A 34 7.14 19.43 7.17
C GLY A 34 7.69 18.01 7.44
N PHE A 35 6.85 16.96 7.30
CA PHE A 35 7.27 15.57 7.46
C PHE A 35 7.74 14.92 6.15
N ILE A 36 7.66 15.63 5.02
CA ILE A 36 8.13 15.13 3.72
C ILE A 36 9.55 15.63 3.50
N PRO A 37 10.58 14.76 3.52
CA PRO A 37 11.96 15.16 3.23
C PRO A 37 12.13 15.57 1.77
N LYS A 38 13.18 16.34 1.50
CA LYS A 38 13.58 16.64 0.11
C LYS A 38 13.83 15.35 -0.68
N GLY A 39 13.31 15.27 -1.90
CA GLY A 39 13.41 14.09 -2.76
C GLY A 39 12.37 13.00 -2.46
N TYR A 40 11.34 13.33 -1.67
CA TYR A 40 10.20 12.45 -1.42
C TYR A 40 8.88 13.14 -1.70
N ASN A 41 7.86 12.35 -1.99
CA ASN A 41 6.47 12.76 -2.12
C ASN A 41 5.56 11.90 -1.24
N ALA A 42 4.33 12.36 -0.98
CA ALA A 42 3.34 11.57 -0.30
C ALA A 42 2.65 10.61 -1.29
N LEU A 43 2.72 9.30 -1.00
CA LEU A 43 1.95 8.28 -1.70
C LEU A 43 0.53 8.19 -1.17
N ASN A 44 0.38 8.25 0.16
CA ASN A 44 -0.91 8.17 0.83
C ASN A 44 -0.90 8.97 2.14
N ILE A 45 -2.06 9.55 2.48
CA ILE A 45 -2.32 10.17 3.78
C ILE A 45 -3.71 9.72 4.24
N THR A 46 -3.76 8.96 5.33
CA THR A 46 -5.00 8.50 5.95
C THR A 46 -5.11 9.05 7.37
N LYS A 47 -6.24 9.68 7.68
CA LYS A 47 -6.52 10.23 9.01
C LYS A 47 -7.41 9.29 9.82
N GLY A 48 -7.20 9.27 11.14
CA GLY A 48 -8.00 8.48 12.07
C GLY A 48 -7.45 8.60 13.49
N ASP A 49 -8.00 7.84 14.42
CA ASP A 49 -7.56 7.80 15.81
C ASP A 49 -6.67 6.55 16.01
N LEU A 50 -5.37 6.78 16.16
CA LEU A 50 -4.33 5.75 16.28
C LEU A 50 -3.98 5.40 17.73
N ASN A 51 -4.22 6.29 18.67
CA ASN A 51 -3.81 6.16 20.08
C ASN A 51 -4.99 6.23 21.07
N ARG A 52 -6.23 6.40 20.56
CA ARG A 52 -7.49 6.52 21.31
C ARG A 52 -7.54 7.77 22.18
N ASP A 53 -7.05 8.87 21.65
CA ASP A 53 -7.26 10.19 22.24
C ASP A 53 -8.31 11.01 21.45
N ALA A 54 -8.49 12.27 21.78
CA ALA A 54 -9.48 13.13 21.16
C ALA A 54 -8.97 13.84 19.87
N TYR A 55 -7.72 13.60 19.46
CA TYR A 55 -7.10 14.35 18.39
C TYR A 55 -6.92 13.47 17.13
N PRO A 56 -7.27 13.98 15.95
CA PRO A 56 -7.09 13.23 14.72
C PRO A 56 -5.61 12.99 14.42
N ASP A 57 -5.21 11.74 14.31
CA ASP A 57 -3.88 11.29 13.90
C ASP A 57 -3.81 11.07 12.40
N ALA A 58 -2.62 10.76 11.88
CA ALA A 58 -2.42 10.42 10.49
C ALA A 58 -1.36 9.33 10.28
N ILE A 59 -1.61 8.46 9.31
CA ILE A 59 -0.59 7.64 8.65
C ILE A 59 -0.22 8.36 7.36
N MET A 60 1.08 8.56 7.13
CA MET A 60 1.62 9.07 5.88
C MET A 60 2.61 8.07 5.30
N ILE A 61 2.40 7.67 4.05
CA ILE A 61 3.36 6.86 3.29
C ILE A 61 4.05 7.77 2.29
N LEU A 62 5.37 7.65 2.23
CA LEU A 62 6.21 8.41 1.31
C LEU A 62 6.81 7.49 0.25
N TYR A 63 7.09 8.08 -0.91
CA TYR A 63 7.89 7.46 -1.95
C TYR A 63 9.00 8.42 -2.41
N LYS A 64 10.11 7.87 -2.89
CA LYS A 64 11.26 8.62 -3.37
C LYS A 64 11.03 9.12 -4.79
N ASP A 65 11.47 10.34 -5.10
CA ASP A 65 11.47 10.84 -6.47
C ASP A 65 12.24 9.88 -7.39
N GLY A 66 11.60 9.48 -8.49
CA GLY A 66 12.20 8.55 -9.43
C GLY A 66 12.24 7.08 -8.96
N GLU A 67 11.48 6.69 -7.91
CA GLU A 67 11.50 5.30 -7.40
C GLU A 67 11.22 4.26 -8.50
N LYS A 68 10.38 4.60 -9.50
CA LYS A 68 10.05 3.69 -10.61
C LYS A 68 11.26 3.35 -11.48
N GLN A 69 12.25 4.25 -11.56
CA GLN A 69 13.46 4.05 -12.34
C GLN A 69 14.59 3.45 -11.51
N SER A 70 14.59 3.62 -10.20
CA SER A 70 15.66 3.18 -9.30
C SER A 70 15.34 1.92 -8.52
N SER A 71 14.06 1.51 -8.44
CA SER A 71 13.67 0.28 -7.73
C SER A 71 14.01 -0.96 -8.54
N ASP A 72 14.54 -1.97 -7.84
CA ASP A 72 14.74 -3.32 -8.34
C ASP A 72 14.27 -4.29 -7.25
N VAL A 73 13.19 -5.00 -7.53
CA VAL A 73 12.54 -5.89 -6.55
C VAL A 73 13.48 -6.98 -6.01
N ILE A 74 14.50 -7.36 -6.77
CA ILE A 74 15.44 -8.44 -6.40
C ILE A 74 16.59 -7.90 -5.56
N ASP A 75 17.30 -6.90 -6.06
CA ASP A 75 18.57 -6.47 -5.47
C ASP A 75 18.42 -5.18 -4.65
N HIS A 76 17.59 -4.22 -5.11
CA HIS A 76 17.51 -2.88 -4.55
C HIS A 76 16.07 -2.35 -4.50
N PRO A 77 15.14 -3.00 -3.74
CA PRO A 77 13.77 -2.50 -3.63
C PRO A 77 13.76 -1.13 -2.95
N GLU A 78 13.27 -0.09 -3.64
CA GLU A 78 13.14 1.23 -3.05
C GLU A 78 12.16 1.22 -1.87
N LYS A 79 12.62 1.71 -0.74
CA LYS A 79 11.86 1.66 0.52
C LYS A 79 10.88 2.81 0.59
N ARG A 80 9.65 2.51 1.02
CA ARG A 80 8.58 3.47 1.22
C ARG A 80 8.39 3.75 2.70
N PRO A 81 8.89 4.88 3.23
CA PRO A 81 8.71 5.23 4.63
C PRO A 81 7.23 5.37 4.99
N LEU A 82 6.79 4.69 6.04
CA LEU A 82 5.50 4.87 6.68
C LEU A 82 5.71 5.61 8.00
N LEU A 83 5.05 6.75 8.15
CA LEU A 83 5.10 7.62 9.31
C LEU A 83 3.79 7.52 10.09
N VAL A 84 3.87 7.32 11.40
CA VAL A 84 2.77 7.44 12.35
C VAL A 84 2.85 8.81 12.98
N LEU A 85 1.87 9.67 12.72
CA LEU A 85 1.83 11.07 13.12
C LEU A 85 0.68 11.29 14.08
N LEU A 86 0.98 11.64 15.34
CA LEU A 86 -0.03 11.95 16.36
C LEU A 86 -0.45 13.40 16.31
N GLY A 87 -1.75 13.62 16.26
CA GLY A 87 -2.37 14.94 16.36
C GLY A 87 -2.21 15.56 17.72
N LYS A 88 -2.18 16.90 17.78
CA LYS A 88 -2.10 17.68 19.01
C LYS A 88 -3.26 18.66 19.15
N PRO A 89 -3.51 19.19 20.37
CA PRO A 89 -4.56 20.18 20.60
C PRO A 89 -4.46 21.44 19.72
N ASP A 90 -3.24 21.85 19.39
CA ASP A 90 -2.93 23.01 18.53
C ASP A 90 -3.08 22.72 17.03
N LYS A 91 -3.62 21.54 16.67
CA LYS A 91 -3.81 21.05 15.30
C LYS A 91 -2.49 20.80 14.54
N THR A 92 -1.36 20.76 15.25
CA THR A 92 -0.08 20.27 14.71
C THR A 92 0.06 18.77 14.87
N TYR A 93 1.13 18.19 14.34
CA TYR A 93 1.43 16.76 14.45
C TYR A 93 2.80 16.53 15.06
N ALA A 94 2.99 15.36 15.69
CA ALA A 94 4.28 14.87 16.11
C ALA A 94 4.54 13.49 15.48
N LEU A 95 5.77 13.25 15.03
CA LEU A 95 6.20 11.92 14.60
C LEU A 95 6.30 11.01 15.83
N ALA A 96 5.48 9.95 15.86
CA ALA A 96 5.46 8.98 16.96
C ALA A 96 6.23 7.70 16.61
N ALA A 97 6.16 7.24 15.34
CA ALA A 97 6.88 6.07 14.86
C ALA A 97 7.14 6.16 13.36
N ARG A 98 8.19 5.45 12.90
CA ARG A 98 8.55 5.34 11.50
C ARG A 98 9.04 3.92 11.19
N SER A 99 8.60 3.38 10.06
CA SER A 99 9.17 2.17 9.45
C SER A 99 9.45 2.41 7.98
N ASN A 100 10.59 1.94 7.50
CA ASN A 100 10.92 1.96 6.07
C ASN A 100 10.55 0.63 5.40
N ASN A 101 10.11 -0.37 6.18
CA ASN A 101 9.91 -1.74 5.72
C ASN A 101 8.48 -2.24 5.98
N ALA A 102 7.49 -1.34 6.18
CA ALA A 102 6.10 -1.73 6.41
C ALA A 102 5.24 -1.65 5.13
N VAL A 103 5.80 -1.20 4.02
CA VAL A 103 5.13 -1.04 2.72
C VAL A 103 6.01 -1.64 1.64
N TYR A 104 5.42 -2.38 0.72
CA TYR A 104 6.13 -2.92 -0.44
C TYR A 104 6.61 -1.84 -1.40
N CYS A 105 7.68 -2.14 -2.15
CA CYS A 105 8.23 -1.31 -3.21
C CYS A 105 7.26 -1.21 -4.41
N ILE A 106 7.51 -0.23 -5.30
CA ILE A 106 6.64 0.05 -6.47
C ILE A 106 6.55 -1.14 -7.44
N ASP A 107 7.60 -1.91 -7.58
CA ASP A 107 7.72 -3.07 -8.49
C ASP A 107 7.51 -4.42 -7.79
N CYS A 108 7.16 -4.41 -6.49
CA CYS A 108 6.94 -5.62 -5.69
C CYS A 108 5.64 -6.37 -6.02
N GLY A 109 4.76 -5.82 -6.82
CA GLY A 109 3.46 -6.43 -7.17
C GLY A 109 3.50 -7.36 -8.40
N GLY A 110 4.68 -7.66 -8.95
CA GLY A 110 4.84 -8.49 -10.14
C GLY A 110 4.23 -7.82 -11.38
N GLN A 111 3.49 -8.57 -12.20
CA GLN A 111 2.84 -8.00 -13.40
C GLN A 111 1.76 -6.95 -13.10
N MET A 112 1.28 -6.87 -11.84
CA MET A 112 0.33 -5.85 -11.41
C MET A 112 1.00 -4.51 -11.10
N GLY A 113 2.34 -4.44 -11.07
CA GLY A 113 3.11 -3.23 -10.78
C GLY A 113 3.10 -2.89 -9.30
N ASP A 114 2.65 -1.68 -8.96
CA ASP A 114 2.60 -1.22 -7.57
C ASP A 114 1.56 -2.00 -6.75
N PRO A 115 1.99 -2.74 -5.71
CA PRO A 115 1.06 -3.52 -4.91
C PRO A 115 0.32 -2.70 -3.85
N PHE A 116 0.73 -1.47 -3.54
CA PHE A 116 0.07 -0.67 -2.50
C PHE A 116 -1.38 -0.37 -2.89
N THR A 117 -2.33 -0.69 -1.99
CA THR A 117 -3.76 -0.48 -2.22
C THR A 117 -4.31 0.62 -1.32
N SER A 118 -4.17 0.47 0.00
CA SER A 118 -4.78 1.41 0.94
C SER A 118 -4.18 1.33 2.35
N VAL A 119 -4.56 2.33 3.17
CA VAL A 119 -4.39 2.29 4.63
C VAL A 119 -5.76 2.47 5.27
N THR A 120 -6.09 1.61 6.23
CA THR A 120 -7.29 1.72 7.06
C THR A 120 -6.90 1.97 8.51
N ILE A 121 -7.54 2.97 9.17
CA ILE A 121 -7.36 3.28 10.60
C ILE A 121 -8.67 3.06 11.33
N LYS A 122 -8.66 2.29 12.43
CA LYS A 122 -9.84 2.07 13.25
C LYS A 122 -9.48 1.70 14.69
N ASN A 123 -9.96 2.47 15.67
CA ASN A 123 -9.91 2.14 17.10
C ASN A 123 -8.52 1.78 17.65
N GLY A 124 -7.49 2.55 17.30
CA GLY A 124 -6.11 2.27 17.71
C GLY A 124 -5.40 1.17 16.91
N TYR A 125 -6.02 0.73 15.81
CA TYR A 125 -5.40 -0.16 14.82
C TYR A 125 -5.16 0.61 13.52
N PHE A 126 -4.13 0.22 12.80
CA PHE A 126 -4.03 0.55 11.38
C PHE A 126 -3.62 -0.68 10.58
N SER A 127 -4.12 -0.77 9.36
CA SER A 127 -3.77 -1.82 8.41
C SER A 127 -3.20 -1.20 7.14
N VAL A 128 -2.18 -1.85 6.56
CA VAL A 128 -1.66 -1.55 5.22
C VAL A 128 -2.06 -2.71 4.32
N GLU A 129 -2.68 -2.39 3.20
CA GLU A 129 -3.26 -3.35 2.28
C GLU A 129 -2.49 -3.35 0.96
N HIS A 130 -2.23 -4.55 0.45
CA HIS A 130 -1.49 -4.77 -0.78
C HIS A 130 -2.21 -5.79 -1.66
N TYR A 131 -2.05 -5.66 -2.98
CA TYR A 131 -2.53 -6.58 -3.99
C TYR A 131 -1.50 -6.73 -5.10
N GLY A 132 -1.25 -7.95 -5.55
CA GLY A 132 -0.25 -8.17 -6.60
C GLY A 132 -0.37 -9.53 -7.27
N GLY A 133 0.67 -9.88 -8.01
CA GLY A 133 0.82 -11.17 -8.66
C GLY A 133 0.81 -11.11 -10.19
N SER A 134 0.59 -12.28 -10.79
CA SER A 134 0.46 -12.47 -12.24
C SER A 134 -0.69 -13.43 -12.53
N ALA A 135 -0.46 -14.66 -13.01
CA ALA A 135 -1.47 -15.71 -13.06
C ALA A 135 -1.95 -16.11 -11.65
N TRP A 136 -1.04 -16.15 -10.69
CA TRP A 136 -1.37 -16.22 -9.27
C TRP A 136 -1.48 -14.80 -8.70
N ARG A 137 -2.66 -14.48 -8.18
CA ARG A 137 -2.98 -13.21 -7.49
C ARG A 137 -2.86 -13.40 -5.99
N TRP A 138 -2.50 -12.31 -5.30
CA TRP A 138 -2.43 -12.32 -3.85
C TRP A 138 -2.87 -10.97 -3.27
N THR A 139 -3.44 -11.01 -2.08
CA THR A 139 -3.60 -9.87 -1.19
C THR A 139 -2.71 -10.05 0.03
N ARG A 140 -2.31 -8.97 0.68
CA ARG A 140 -1.68 -9.00 2.00
C ARG A 140 -2.14 -7.81 2.81
N ILE A 141 -2.69 -8.09 3.99
CA ILE A 141 -3.18 -7.08 4.93
C ILE A 141 -2.38 -7.22 6.22
N ILE A 142 -1.59 -6.19 6.51
CA ILE A 142 -0.73 -6.15 7.69
C ILE A 142 -1.34 -5.17 8.68
N THR A 143 -1.75 -5.65 9.85
CA THR A 143 -2.43 -4.87 10.88
C THR A 143 -1.52 -4.66 12.08
N PHE A 144 -1.39 -3.42 12.51
CA PHE A 144 -0.72 -3.03 13.73
C PHE A 144 -1.71 -2.53 14.77
N LYS A 145 -1.45 -2.80 16.05
CA LYS A 145 -2.27 -2.42 17.20
C LYS A 145 -1.50 -1.52 18.14
N TYR A 146 -2.11 -0.43 18.59
CA TYR A 146 -1.56 0.42 19.65
C TYR A 146 -1.58 -0.27 21.00
N ALA A 147 -0.46 -0.19 21.73
CA ALA A 147 -0.31 -0.63 23.11
C ALA A 147 -0.15 0.60 24.02
N PRO A 148 -1.19 1.04 24.74
CA PRO A 148 -1.18 2.29 25.50
C PRO A 148 -0.09 2.35 26.57
N ALA A 149 0.19 1.22 27.26
CA ALA A 149 1.21 1.14 28.30
C ALA A 149 2.63 1.42 27.77
N GLU A 150 2.90 1.07 26.52
CA GLU A 150 4.21 1.21 25.87
C GLU A 150 4.26 2.43 24.93
N LYS A 151 3.08 3.01 24.63
CA LYS A 151 2.90 4.10 23.65
C LYS A 151 3.49 3.76 22.29
N LYS A 152 3.30 2.49 21.85
CA LYS A 152 3.86 1.92 20.61
C LYS A 152 2.83 1.07 19.87
N TRP A 153 3.10 0.84 18.59
CA TRP A 153 2.34 -0.10 17.76
C TRP A 153 3.11 -1.41 17.59
N PHE A 154 2.38 -2.51 17.65
CA PHE A 154 2.92 -3.86 17.47
C PHE A 154 2.15 -4.57 16.37
N LEU A 155 2.84 -5.45 15.63
CA LEU A 155 2.18 -6.34 14.68
C LEU A 155 1.09 -7.15 15.40
N PHE A 156 -0.12 -7.07 14.88
CA PHE A 156 -1.28 -7.76 15.43
C PHE A 156 -1.72 -8.92 14.56
N LYS A 157 -1.74 -8.70 13.24
CA LYS A 157 -2.13 -9.69 12.25
C LYS A 157 -1.40 -9.41 10.93
N ASP A 158 -0.96 -10.48 10.27
CA ASP A 158 -0.41 -10.48 8.93
C ASP A 158 -1.06 -11.62 8.16
N GLY A 159 -1.75 -11.34 7.08
CA GLY A 159 -2.42 -12.38 6.31
C GLY A 159 -3.01 -11.82 5.03
N GLY A 160 -3.51 -12.74 4.22
CA GLY A 160 -4.10 -12.43 2.94
C GLY A 160 -4.60 -13.66 2.22
N ASP A 161 -5.02 -13.44 1.00
CA ASP A 161 -5.58 -14.44 0.12
C ASP A 161 -4.66 -14.68 -1.07
N SER A 162 -4.69 -15.89 -1.61
CA SER A 162 -4.07 -16.21 -2.88
C SER A 162 -5.02 -17.06 -3.73
N PHE A 163 -5.07 -16.78 -5.03
CA PHE A 163 -5.95 -17.46 -5.97
C PHE A 163 -5.37 -17.38 -7.39
N HIS A 164 -5.75 -18.32 -8.25
CA HIS A 164 -5.40 -18.29 -9.65
C HIS A 164 -6.39 -17.43 -10.44
N ALA A 165 -5.90 -16.58 -11.36
CA ALA A 165 -6.73 -15.62 -12.11
C ALA A 165 -7.84 -16.28 -12.94
N THR A 166 -7.65 -17.56 -13.38
CA THR A 166 -8.66 -18.33 -14.12
C THR A 166 -9.64 -19.10 -13.22
N ASP A 167 -9.40 -19.13 -11.89
CA ASP A 167 -10.26 -19.83 -10.92
C ASP A 167 -10.36 -19.00 -9.62
N PRO A 168 -10.94 -17.80 -9.69
CA PRO A 168 -10.95 -16.85 -8.57
C PRO A 168 -11.79 -17.31 -7.38
N GLU A 169 -12.63 -18.34 -7.56
CA GLU A 169 -13.44 -18.91 -6.48
C GLU A 169 -12.62 -19.82 -5.55
N LYS A 170 -11.49 -20.36 -6.02
CA LYS A 170 -10.59 -21.18 -5.20
C LYS A 170 -9.55 -20.33 -4.48
N VAL A 171 -9.98 -19.73 -3.39
CA VAL A 171 -9.14 -18.87 -2.55
C VAL A 171 -8.47 -19.69 -1.45
N LYS A 172 -7.14 -19.50 -1.32
CA LYS A 172 -6.39 -19.96 -0.15
C LYS A 172 -6.12 -18.75 0.73
N THR A 173 -6.69 -18.75 1.93
CA THR A 173 -6.46 -17.72 2.95
C THR A 173 -5.39 -18.18 3.93
N GLU A 174 -4.42 -17.31 4.22
CA GLU A 174 -3.41 -17.53 5.26
C GLU A 174 -3.40 -16.33 6.21
N VAL A 175 -3.41 -16.61 7.52
CA VAL A 175 -3.40 -15.58 8.57
C VAL A 175 -2.45 -15.97 9.68
N LYS A 176 -1.44 -15.14 9.92
CA LYS A 176 -0.53 -15.22 11.06
C LYS A 176 -0.95 -14.18 12.11
N THR A 177 -0.79 -14.53 13.37
CA THR A 177 -1.13 -13.70 14.53
C THR A 177 0.03 -13.68 15.52
N VAL A 178 -0.11 -12.95 16.61
CA VAL A 178 0.87 -12.91 17.71
C VAL A 178 1.29 -14.31 18.19
N LYS A 179 0.44 -15.32 18.03
CA LYS A 179 0.80 -16.73 18.37
C LYS A 179 1.87 -17.31 17.45
N ASN A 180 1.98 -16.80 16.22
CA ASN A 180 2.94 -17.27 15.22
C ASN A 180 4.26 -16.49 15.29
N PHE A 181 4.20 -15.14 15.38
CA PHE A 181 5.37 -14.28 15.26
C PHE A 181 5.79 -13.59 16.58
N GLY A 182 5.05 -13.80 17.69
CA GLY A 182 5.35 -13.17 18.97
C GLY A 182 5.09 -11.66 18.99
N LYS A 183 5.85 -10.91 19.77
CA LYS A 183 5.69 -9.45 19.91
C LYS A 183 6.68 -8.71 19.01
N VAL A 184 6.21 -8.24 17.86
CA VAL A 184 7.00 -7.52 16.86
C VAL A 184 6.63 -6.03 16.89
N PRO A 185 7.53 -5.11 17.31
CA PRO A 185 7.29 -3.67 17.22
C PRO A 185 7.18 -3.22 15.77
N PHE A 186 6.32 -2.24 15.49
CA PHE A 186 6.12 -1.67 14.14
C PHE A 186 7.44 -1.23 13.48
N GLU A 187 8.34 -0.61 14.23
CA GLU A 187 9.62 -0.10 13.73
C GLU A 187 10.62 -1.23 13.39
N LYS A 188 10.35 -2.46 13.86
CA LYS A 188 11.18 -3.66 13.62
C LYS A 188 10.57 -4.61 12.60
N PHE A 189 9.31 -4.40 12.25
CA PHE A 189 8.64 -5.18 11.23
C PHE A 189 9.30 -4.99 9.87
N ASP A 190 9.46 -6.08 9.13
CA ASP A 190 10.06 -6.07 7.80
C ASP A 190 9.19 -6.92 6.85
N ILE A 191 8.47 -6.25 5.94
CA ILE A 191 7.54 -6.88 4.99
C ILE A 191 8.26 -7.84 4.01
N TYR A 192 9.56 -7.66 3.81
CA TYR A 192 10.39 -8.47 2.92
C TYR A 192 10.93 -9.73 3.58
N LYS A 193 10.72 -9.92 4.89
CA LYS A 193 11.10 -11.10 5.65
C LYS A 193 9.87 -11.90 6.05
N GLU A 194 10.02 -13.20 6.14
CA GLU A 194 9.04 -14.04 6.82
C GLU A 194 9.02 -13.71 8.31
N GLN A 195 7.81 -13.57 8.86
CA GLN A 195 7.56 -13.34 10.28
C GLN A 195 7.12 -14.64 10.94
#